data_a9aced0fc50e84d93241b5b52dd16618
#
_entry.id   a9aced0fc50e84d93241b5b52dd16618
#
_cell.length_a   1.000
_cell.length_b   1.000
_cell.length_c   1.000
_cell.angle_alpha   90.00
_cell.angle_beta   90.00
_cell.angle_gamma   90.00
#
_symmetry.space_group_name_H-M   'P 1'
#
loop_
_entity.id
_entity.type
_entity.pdbx_description
1 polymer ?
#
loop_
_entity_poly.entity_id
_entity_poly.type
_entity_poly.pdbx_seq_one_letter_code
_entity_poly.pdbx_strand_id
1 'polypeptide(L)'
;MYITVCDDQIEELEKITALLEAWQTDRRANVRFQSFRSAAQLLDAARTERFTLYLLDVLMPGMSGMEAAREIRLFDAAADIVFLTTSPGFAYESYGVRALEYLLKPVSARLLYPVLDQLYLREQRPQDGLTIRSGGALVRLPFAQLSFVEVNGKQLYFNMTDGTVHEMTAPMREYEGALLARPEFMRVHRSYIVNMLQAEKLSPARVITFSGHN
;
A
#
# COMPACT_ATOMS: atom_id res chain seq x y z
N MET A 1 4.20 1.79 -10.57
CA MET A 1 4.95 2.04 -9.33
C MET A 1 5.56 3.44 -9.36
N TYR A 2 5.50 4.20 -8.25
CA TYR A 2 6.14 5.51 -8.12
C TYR A 2 7.09 5.47 -6.93
N ILE A 3 8.39 5.59 -7.20
CA ILE A 3 9.47 5.41 -6.24
C ILE A 3 10.03 6.78 -5.84
N THR A 4 10.27 6.99 -4.57
CA THR A 4 11.07 8.15 -4.12
C THR A 4 12.37 7.70 -3.50
N VAL A 5 13.43 8.49 -3.73
CA VAL A 5 14.75 8.31 -3.12
C VAL A 5 15.06 9.56 -2.32
N CYS A 6 15.44 9.41 -1.06
CA CYS A 6 15.83 10.53 -0.21
C CYS A 6 17.19 10.27 0.45
N ASP A 7 18.14 11.13 0.15
CA ASP A 7 19.51 11.06 0.64
C ASP A 7 20.13 12.46 0.56
N ASP A 8 20.87 12.92 1.55
CA ASP A 8 21.51 14.25 1.53
C ASP A 8 22.75 14.30 0.61
N GLN A 9 23.34 13.13 0.31
CA GLN A 9 24.51 12.99 -0.54
C GLN A 9 24.11 12.81 -2.00
N ILE A 10 24.47 13.78 -2.84
CA ILE A 10 24.16 13.77 -4.29
C ILE A 10 24.71 12.52 -4.97
N GLU A 11 25.93 12.10 -4.62
CA GLU A 11 26.59 10.94 -5.20
C GLU A 11 25.82 9.64 -4.93
N GLU A 12 25.20 9.50 -3.75
CA GLU A 12 24.37 8.34 -3.41
C GLU A 12 23.04 8.39 -4.17
N LEU A 13 22.40 9.58 -4.28
CA LEU A 13 21.21 9.75 -5.12
C LEU A 13 21.47 9.35 -6.58
N GLU A 14 22.60 9.79 -7.15
CA GLU A 14 22.98 9.44 -8.52
C GLU A 14 23.18 7.92 -8.69
N LYS A 15 23.88 7.27 -7.74
CA LYS A 15 24.07 5.82 -7.77
C LYS A 15 22.75 5.05 -7.71
N ILE A 16 21.88 5.41 -6.79
CA ILE A 16 20.57 4.75 -6.65
C ILE A 16 19.71 5.01 -7.88
N THR A 17 19.69 6.25 -8.38
CA THR A 17 18.94 6.59 -9.60
C THR A 17 19.44 5.78 -10.80
N ALA A 18 20.75 5.66 -10.98
CA ALA A 18 21.32 4.83 -12.04
C ALA A 18 20.93 3.34 -11.93
N LEU A 19 20.85 2.80 -10.70
CA LEU A 19 20.37 1.43 -10.47
C LEU A 19 18.89 1.30 -10.83
N LEU A 20 18.04 2.29 -10.49
CA LEU A 20 16.61 2.29 -10.83
C LEU A 20 16.40 2.37 -12.35
N GLU A 21 17.15 3.21 -13.05
CA GLU A 21 17.12 3.35 -14.52
C GLU A 21 17.53 2.05 -15.22
N ALA A 22 18.63 1.45 -14.76
CA ALA A 22 19.10 0.18 -15.28
C ALA A 22 18.08 -0.95 -15.05
N TRP A 23 17.52 -1.03 -13.85
CA TRP A 23 16.46 -2.00 -13.52
C TRP A 23 15.20 -1.76 -14.36
N GLN A 24 14.75 -0.51 -14.49
CA GLN A 24 13.60 -0.15 -15.30
C GLN A 24 13.77 -0.60 -16.75
N THR A 25 14.94 -0.38 -17.32
CA THR A 25 15.29 -0.74 -18.70
C THR A 25 15.29 -2.25 -18.88
N ASP A 26 15.97 -2.98 -17.98
CA ASP A 26 16.12 -4.44 -18.03
C ASP A 26 14.76 -5.16 -17.88
N ARG A 27 13.90 -4.67 -16.98
CA ARG A 27 12.57 -5.25 -16.73
C ARG A 27 11.48 -4.68 -17.66
N ARG A 28 11.77 -3.66 -18.46
CA ARG A 28 10.78 -2.87 -19.23
C ARG A 28 9.64 -2.41 -18.33
N ALA A 29 10.00 -2.00 -17.10
CA ALA A 29 9.04 -1.69 -16.08
C ALA A 29 8.44 -0.28 -16.28
N ASN A 30 7.13 -0.14 -16.13
CA ASN A 30 6.48 1.18 -16.12
C ASN A 30 6.55 1.76 -14.69
N VAL A 31 7.64 2.48 -14.42
CA VAL A 31 7.87 3.13 -13.11
C VAL A 31 8.27 4.58 -13.30
N ARG A 32 7.97 5.41 -12.30
CA ARG A 32 8.47 6.77 -12.16
C ARG A 32 9.26 6.85 -10.87
N PHE A 33 10.26 7.71 -10.82
CA PHE A 33 10.99 7.96 -9.57
C PHE A 33 11.35 9.44 -9.45
N GLN A 34 11.49 9.88 -8.21
CA GLN A 34 11.82 11.25 -7.85
C GLN A 34 12.80 11.24 -6.68
N SER A 35 13.80 12.12 -6.74
CA SER A 35 14.86 12.21 -5.74
C SER A 35 14.73 13.48 -4.91
N PHE A 36 15.00 13.37 -3.60
CA PHE A 36 14.98 14.46 -2.64
C PHE A 36 16.27 14.49 -1.84
N ARG A 37 16.74 15.69 -1.49
CA ARG A 37 17.97 15.87 -0.72
C ARG A 37 17.72 16.12 0.77
N SER A 38 16.47 16.11 1.18
CA SER A 38 16.10 16.23 2.60
C SER A 38 14.75 15.59 2.87
N ALA A 39 14.58 15.10 4.08
CA ALA A 39 13.32 14.55 4.56
C ALA A 39 12.16 15.56 4.48
N ALA A 40 12.44 16.85 4.75
CA ALA A 40 11.42 17.90 4.68
C ALA A 40 10.84 18.05 3.26
N GLN A 41 11.70 18.11 2.24
CA GLN A 41 11.28 18.19 0.83
C GLN A 41 10.46 16.96 0.43
N LEU A 42 10.91 15.76 0.85
CA LEU A 42 10.19 14.53 0.61
C LEU A 42 8.79 14.55 1.23
N LEU A 43 8.68 14.94 2.50
CA LEU A 43 7.40 14.96 3.21
C LEU A 43 6.43 15.97 2.61
N ASP A 44 6.90 17.13 2.17
CA ASP A 44 6.07 18.12 1.49
C ASP A 44 5.52 17.57 0.16
N ALA A 45 6.33 16.87 -0.63
CA ALA A 45 5.88 16.20 -1.84
C ALA A 45 4.90 15.04 -1.53
N ALA A 46 5.19 14.24 -0.51
CA ALA A 46 4.40 13.07 -0.13
C ALA A 46 2.98 13.41 0.39
N ARG A 47 2.74 14.67 0.77
CA ARG A 47 1.39 15.14 1.14
C ARG A 47 0.47 15.36 -0.07
N THR A 48 1.04 15.59 -1.23
CA THR A 48 0.31 15.89 -2.48
C THR A 48 0.43 14.79 -3.51
N GLU A 49 1.49 14.00 -3.45
CA GLU A 49 1.76 12.89 -4.35
C GLU A 49 1.83 11.58 -3.57
N ARG A 50 1.27 10.50 -4.14
CA ARG A 50 1.37 9.16 -3.55
C ARG A 50 2.56 8.42 -4.14
N PHE A 51 3.57 8.20 -3.32
CA PHE A 51 4.66 7.29 -3.65
C PHE A 51 4.29 5.87 -3.18
N THR A 52 4.65 4.86 -3.98
CA THR A 52 4.43 3.45 -3.61
C THR A 52 5.61 2.86 -2.87
N LEU A 53 6.83 3.38 -3.11
CA LEU A 53 8.06 2.95 -2.46
C LEU A 53 8.89 4.17 -2.06
N TYR A 54 9.33 4.17 -0.81
CA TYR A 54 10.25 5.14 -0.22
C TYR A 54 11.61 4.48 0.03
N LEU A 55 12.65 4.92 -0.67
CA LEU A 55 14.05 4.58 -0.43
C LEU A 55 14.67 5.70 0.38
N LEU A 56 14.96 5.48 1.66
CA LEU A 56 15.35 6.52 2.60
C LEU A 56 16.73 6.26 3.18
N ASP A 57 17.64 7.23 3.09
CA ASP A 57 18.78 7.19 3.99
C ASP A 57 18.35 7.47 5.42
N VAL A 58 18.96 6.78 6.38
CA VAL A 58 18.69 6.98 7.80
C VAL A 58 19.38 8.22 8.35
N LEU A 59 20.62 8.46 7.89
CA LEU A 59 21.49 9.50 8.45
C LEU A 59 21.46 10.76 7.57
N MET A 60 20.49 11.62 7.79
CA MET A 60 20.36 12.90 7.10
C MET A 60 20.37 14.07 8.08
N PRO A 61 20.91 15.25 7.67
CA PRO A 61 20.87 16.46 8.49
C PRO A 61 19.44 16.94 8.77
N GLY A 62 19.20 17.42 9.97
CA GLY A 62 17.93 17.97 10.40
C GLY A 62 16.94 16.89 10.81
N MET A 63 16.31 16.22 9.86
CA MET A 63 15.38 15.11 10.08
C MET A 63 15.95 13.82 9.52
N SER A 64 16.07 12.82 10.34
CA SER A 64 16.53 11.48 9.94
C SER A 64 15.50 10.76 9.09
N GLY A 65 15.95 9.76 8.30
CA GLY A 65 15.02 8.90 7.56
C GLY A 65 14.06 8.11 8.45
N MET A 66 14.47 7.80 9.68
CA MET A 66 13.60 7.15 10.66
C MET A 66 12.46 8.06 11.13
N GLU A 67 12.74 9.34 11.36
CA GLU A 67 11.73 10.34 11.69
C GLU A 67 10.80 10.56 10.49
N ALA A 68 11.36 10.70 9.30
CA ALA A 68 10.57 10.81 8.06
C ALA A 68 9.64 9.61 7.87
N ALA A 69 10.12 8.40 8.12
CA ALA A 69 9.31 7.19 8.02
C ALA A 69 8.13 7.18 9.03
N ARG A 70 8.34 7.67 10.25
CA ARG A 70 7.26 7.83 11.25
C ARG A 70 6.21 8.82 10.78
N GLU A 71 6.63 9.96 10.22
CA GLU A 71 5.70 10.96 9.65
C GLU A 71 4.92 10.39 8.46
N ILE A 72 5.58 9.65 7.54
CA ILE A 72 4.92 8.98 6.42
C ILE A 72 3.84 8.04 6.94
N ARG A 73 4.10 7.27 8.01
CA ARG A 73 3.12 6.33 8.58
C ARG A 73 1.86 6.99 9.12
N LEU A 74 1.89 8.27 9.47
CA LEU A 74 0.71 9.00 9.95
C LEU A 74 -0.32 9.25 8.84
N PHE A 75 0.11 9.39 7.59
CA PHE A 75 -0.79 9.64 6.45
C PHE A 75 -0.81 8.52 5.40
N ASP A 76 0.20 7.63 5.41
CA ASP A 76 0.25 6.45 4.55
C ASP A 76 0.79 5.23 5.33
N ALA A 77 -0.11 4.57 6.03
CA ALA A 77 0.21 3.38 6.82
C ALA A 77 0.66 2.18 5.96
N ALA A 78 0.28 2.17 4.67
CA ALA A 78 0.53 1.07 3.74
C ALA A 78 1.75 1.29 2.83
N ALA A 79 2.41 2.46 2.89
CA ALA A 79 3.60 2.76 2.10
C ALA A 79 4.70 1.72 2.31
N ASP A 80 5.37 1.29 1.24
CA ASP A 80 6.56 0.47 1.36
C ASP A 80 7.77 1.36 1.64
N ILE A 81 8.51 1.05 2.70
CA ILE A 81 9.69 1.80 3.11
C ILE A 81 10.88 0.86 3.14
N VAL A 82 11.95 1.26 2.47
CA VAL A 82 13.25 0.59 2.47
C VAL A 82 14.31 1.60 2.92
N PHE A 83 15.08 1.24 3.92
CA PHE A 83 16.18 2.07 4.35
C PHE A 83 17.46 1.71 3.60
N LEU A 84 18.19 2.75 3.17
CA LEU A 84 19.50 2.66 2.52
C LEU A 84 20.50 3.44 3.37
N THR A 85 21.40 2.79 4.11
CA THR A 85 22.24 3.48 5.08
C THR A 85 23.60 2.84 5.28
N THR A 86 24.56 3.62 5.75
CA THR A 86 25.88 3.11 6.17
C THR A 86 25.89 2.52 7.57
N SER A 87 24.87 2.80 8.39
CA SER A 87 24.83 2.38 9.80
C SER A 87 23.99 1.12 10.00
N PRO A 88 24.51 0.03 10.56
CA PRO A 88 23.71 -1.14 10.93
C PRO A 88 22.90 -0.93 12.22
N GLY A 89 23.18 0.12 12.99
CA GLY A 89 22.63 0.31 14.34
C GLY A 89 21.13 0.57 14.41
N PHE A 90 20.50 1.02 13.34
CA PHE A 90 19.08 1.34 13.29
C PHE A 90 18.19 0.21 12.75
N ALA A 91 18.77 -0.94 12.44
CA ALA A 91 18.01 -2.07 11.92
C ALA A 91 16.87 -2.49 12.88
N TYR A 92 17.11 -2.48 14.19
CA TYR A 92 16.08 -2.81 15.18
C TYR A 92 14.94 -1.77 15.20
N GLU A 93 15.25 -0.49 15.07
CA GLU A 93 14.24 0.57 15.06
C GLU A 93 13.38 0.56 13.79
N SER A 94 13.92 0.03 12.67
CA SER A 94 13.19 -0.07 11.40
C SER A 94 11.94 -0.95 11.50
N TYR A 95 11.92 -1.92 12.41
CA TYR A 95 10.73 -2.72 12.71
C TYR A 95 9.59 -1.86 13.28
N GLY A 96 9.90 -0.83 14.06
CA GLY A 96 8.91 0.08 14.65
C GLY A 96 8.12 0.88 13.61
N VAL A 97 8.72 1.15 12.45
CA VAL A 97 8.07 1.82 11.31
C VAL A 97 7.61 0.84 10.24
N ARG A 98 7.67 -0.48 10.49
CA ARG A 98 7.32 -1.54 9.55
C ARG A 98 8.03 -1.33 8.21
N ALA A 99 9.35 -1.12 8.25
CA ALA A 99 10.13 -1.08 7.03
C ALA A 99 10.08 -2.44 6.34
N LEU A 100 10.01 -2.41 4.99
CA LEU A 100 10.02 -3.62 4.18
C LEU A 100 11.40 -4.26 4.18
N GLU A 101 12.45 -3.43 4.11
CA GLU A 101 13.82 -3.89 4.05
C GLU A 101 14.79 -2.84 4.60
N TYR A 102 16.00 -3.28 4.97
CA TYR A 102 17.08 -2.44 5.46
C TYR A 102 18.37 -2.83 4.76
N LEU A 103 18.83 -1.99 3.84
CA LEU A 103 19.97 -2.26 2.97
C LEU A 103 21.18 -1.42 3.39
N LEU A 104 22.30 -2.07 3.60
CA LEU A 104 23.55 -1.36 3.90
C LEU A 104 24.20 -0.84 2.63
N LYS A 105 24.64 0.41 2.67
CA LYS A 105 25.51 1.01 1.63
C LYS A 105 26.90 0.36 1.64
N PRO A 106 27.55 0.15 0.50
CA PRO A 106 27.10 0.53 -0.85
C PRO A 106 25.99 -0.37 -1.38
N VAL A 107 24.89 0.25 -1.80
CA VAL A 107 23.75 -0.48 -2.37
C VAL A 107 24.11 -0.97 -3.77
N SER A 108 23.90 -2.25 -4.02
CA SER A 108 24.16 -2.88 -5.32
C SER A 108 22.86 -3.41 -5.95
N ALA A 109 22.89 -3.65 -7.26
CA ALA A 109 21.80 -4.31 -7.98
C ALA A 109 21.38 -5.62 -7.32
N ARG A 110 22.34 -6.40 -6.80
CA ARG A 110 22.08 -7.68 -6.12
C ARG A 110 21.19 -7.52 -4.87
N LEU A 111 21.30 -6.42 -4.17
CA LEU A 111 20.52 -6.13 -2.97
C LEU A 111 19.19 -5.46 -3.31
N LEU A 112 19.20 -4.48 -4.22
CA LEU A 112 18.03 -3.65 -4.51
C LEU A 112 17.03 -4.32 -5.47
N TYR A 113 17.52 -5.00 -6.52
CA TYR A 113 16.64 -5.56 -7.56
C TYR A 113 15.63 -6.59 -7.05
N PRO A 114 15.97 -7.53 -6.14
CA PRO A 114 14.97 -8.45 -5.59
C PRO A 114 13.80 -7.74 -4.90
N VAL A 115 14.08 -6.65 -4.19
CA VAL A 115 13.06 -5.84 -3.53
C VAL A 115 12.16 -5.17 -4.56
N LEU A 116 12.74 -4.55 -5.58
CA LEU A 116 12.01 -3.92 -6.68
C LEU A 116 11.18 -4.94 -7.46
N ASP A 117 11.73 -6.10 -7.78
CA ASP A 117 11.04 -7.18 -8.51
C ASP A 117 9.83 -7.68 -7.71
N GLN A 118 9.99 -7.89 -6.40
CA GLN A 118 8.88 -8.31 -5.51
C GLN A 118 7.75 -7.28 -5.49
N LEU A 119 8.08 -6.00 -5.33
CA LEU A 119 7.10 -4.92 -5.29
C LEU A 119 6.39 -4.72 -6.62
N TYR A 120 7.16 -4.74 -7.70
CA TYR A 120 6.64 -4.58 -9.06
C TYR A 120 5.70 -5.72 -9.44
N LEU A 121 6.08 -6.97 -9.14
CA LEU A 121 5.21 -8.13 -9.35
C LEU A 121 3.94 -8.07 -8.49
N ARG A 122 4.01 -7.51 -7.27
CA ARG A 122 2.84 -7.31 -6.42
C ARG A 122 1.88 -6.29 -7.03
N GLU A 123 2.38 -5.19 -7.58
CA GLU A 123 1.56 -4.20 -8.29
C GLU A 123 0.96 -4.75 -9.60
N GLN A 124 1.71 -5.60 -10.31
CA GLN A 124 1.25 -6.18 -11.58
C GLN A 124 0.26 -7.33 -11.40
N ARG A 125 0.20 -7.93 -10.22
CA ARG A 125 -0.88 -8.89 -9.96
C ARG A 125 -2.19 -8.16 -10.17
N PRO A 126 -3.11 -8.68 -11.01
CA PRO A 126 -4.45 -8.13 -11.11
C PRO A 126 -4.94 -7.99 -9.67
N GLN A 127 -5.20 -6.75 -9.22
CA GLN A 127 -5.69 -6.57 -7.86
C GLN A 127 -6.88 -7.48 -7.74
N ASP A 128 -6.72 -8.50 -6.91
CA ASP A 128 -7.72 -9.53 -6.72
C ASP A 128 -9.00 -8.84 -6.24
N GLY A 129 -10.06 -8.90 -7.00
CA GLY A 129 -11.24 -8.07 -6.74
C GLY A 129 -12.43 -8.44 -7.59
N LEU A 130 -13.57 -7.92 -7.22
CA LEU A 130 -14.82 -8.03 -7.97
C LEU A 130 -14.88 -6.99 -9.08
N THR A 131 -15.48 -7.34 -10.19
CA THR A 131 -15.92 -6.36 -11.18
C THR A 131 -17.43 -6.27 -11.10
N ILE A 132 -17.94 -5.10 -10.82
CA ILE A 132 -19.37 -4.82 -10.72
C ILE A 132 -19.79 -3.78 -11.76
N ARG A 133 -21.09 -3.67 -12.00
CA ARG A 133 -21.66 -2.58 -12.80
C ARG A 133 -22.35 -1.60 -11.87
N SER A 134 -21.76 -0.44 -11.66
CA SER A 134 -22.30 0.62 -10.80
C SER A 134 -22.41 1.92 -11.60
N GLY A 135 -23.55 2.61 -11.53
CA GLY A 135 -23.78 3.85 -12.26
C GLY A 135 -23.66 3.75 -13.79
N GLY A 136 -23.85 2.54 -14.36
CA GLY A 136 -23.70 2.29 -15.81
C GLY A 136 -22.26 1.99 -16.27
N ALA A 137 -21.27 2.12 -15.38
CA ALA A 137 -19.86 1.79 -15.63
C ALA A 137 -19.47 0.43 -15.04
N LEU A 138 -18.44 -0.20 -15.62
CA LEU A 138 -17.76 -1.32 -14.97
C LEU A 138 -16.74 -0.77 -13.98
N VAL A 139 -16.93 -1.13 -12.72
CA VAL A 139 -16.06 -0.72 -11.61
C VAL A 139 -15.37 -1.96 -11.05
N ARG A 140 -14.05 -1.91 -10.90
CA ARG A 140 -13.29 -2.96 -10.23
C ARG A 140 -13.10 -2.58 -8.76
N LEU A 141 -13.52 -3.48 -7.87
CA LEU A 141 -13.44 -3.35 -6.41
C LEU A 141 -12.36 -4.30 -5.90
N PRO A 142 -11.17 -3.81 -5.52
CA PRO A 142 -10.12 -4.64 -4.93
C PRO A 142 -10.61 -5.25 -3.61
N PHE A 143 -10.44 -6.56 -3.41
CA PHE A 143 -10.84 -7.23 -2.17
C PHE A 143 -10.15 -6.64 -0.94
N ALA A 144 -8.89 -6.24 -1.07
CA ALA A 144 -8.15 -5.61 0.02
C ALA A 144 -8.74 -4.26 0.49
N GLN A 145 -9.51 -3.59 -0.37
CA GLN A 145 -10.18 -2.32 -0.08
C GLN A 145 -11.68 -2.49 0.20
N LEU A 146 -12.21 -3.69 0.05
CA LEU A 146 -13.63 -3.98 0.33
C LEU A 146 -13.80 -4.30 1.81
N SER A 147 -14.54 -3.46 2.53
CA SER A 147 -14.80 -3.60 3.95
C SER A 147 -15.91 -4.61 4.22
N PHE A 148 -17.05 -4.40 3.60
CA PHE A 148 -18.19 -5.33 3.69
C PHE A 148 -19.14 -5.12 2.52
N VAL A 149 -19.98 -6.12 2.29
CA VAL A 149 -21.09 -6.06 1.33
C VAL A 149 -22.39 -6.26 2.09
N GLU A 150 -23.34 -5.35 1.86
CA GLU A 150 -24.69 -5.50 2.42
C GLU A 150 -25.74 -5.57 1.32
N VAL A 151 -26.84 -6.25 1.64
CA VAL A 151 -28.05 -6.24 0.81
C VAL A 151 -29.20 -5.57 1.57
N ASN A 152 -29.82 -4.57 0.93
CA ASN A 152 -31.05 -3.95 1.40
C ASN A 152 -32.10 -4.00 0.28
N GLY A 153 -33.14 -4.80 0.48
CA GLY A 153 -34.13 -5.08 -0.56
C GLY A 153 -33.52 -5.81 -1.75
N LYS A 154 -33.45 -5.12 -2.90
CA LYS A 154 -32.85 -5.64 -4.15
C LYS A 154 -31.49 -5.00 -4.46
N GLN A 155 -31.03 -4.08 -3.62
CA GLN A 155 -29.77 -3.35 -3.81
C GLN A 155 -28.66 -4.01 -3.00
N LEU A 156 -27.49 -4.16 -3.65
CA LEU A 156 -26.23 -4.48 -3.03
C LEU A 156 -25.40 -3.21 -2.87
N TYR A 157 -24.79 -3.05 -1.72
CA TYR A 157 -23.88 -1.97 -1.38
C TYR A 157 -22.51 -2.56 -1.04
N PHE A 158 -21.52 -2.18 -1.81
CA PHE A 158 -20.13 -2.56 -1.60
C PHE A 158 -19.42 -1.39 -0.91
N ASN A 159 -19.14 -1.56 0.38
CA ASN A 159 -18.56 -0.53 1.22
C ASN A 159 -17.05 -0.67 1.24
N MET A 160 -16.35 0.37 0.77
CA MET A 160 -14.90 0.40 0.67
C MET A 160 -14.26 0.96 1.93
N THR A 161 -12.98 0.67 2.16
CA THR A 161 -12.22 1.13 3.33
C THR A 161 -11.99 2.64 3.35
N ASP A 162 -12.07 3.31 2.19
CA ASP A 162 -11.97 4.76 2.06
C ASP A 162 -13.31 5.49 2.27
N GLY A 163 -14.37 4.75 2.64
CA GLY A 163 -15.72 5.27 2.83
C GLY A 163 -16.55 5.36 1.55
N THR A 164 -15.97 5.04 0.38
CA THR A 164 -16.74 4.99 -0.87
C THR A 164 -17.73 3.83 -0.83
N VAL A 165 -18.94 4.05 -1.34
CA VAL A 165 -19.98 3.03 -1.48
C VAL A 165 -20.35 2.88 -2.95
N HIS A 166 -20.23 1.68 -3.47
CA HIS A 166 -20.70 1.34 -4.82
C HIS A 166 -21.99 0.52 -4.70
N GLU A 167 -22.99 0.90 -5.47
CA GLU A 167 -24.29 0.23 -5.43
C GLU A 167 -24.65 -0.41 -6.76
N MET A 168 -25.42 -1.49 -6.69
CA MET A 168 -26.01 -2.13 -7.85
C MET A 168 -27.23 -2.98 -7.48
N THR A 169 -28.11 -3.19 -8.45
CA THR A 169 -29.26 -4.10 -8.29
C THR A 169 -28.84 -5.50 -8.70
N ALA A 170 -28.62 -6.36 -7.71
CA ALA A 170 -28.33 -7.79 -7.93
C ALA A 170 -28.63 -8.60 -6.64
N PRO A 171 -28.88 -9.89 -6.74
CA PRO A 171 -28.95 -10.74 -5.56
C PRO A 171 -27.55 -11.06 -5.02
N MET A 172 -27.38 -11.05 -3.69
CA MET A 172 -26.12 -11.37 -2.99
C MET A 172 -25.46 -12.67 -3.49
N ARG A 173 -26.25 -13.69 -3.82
CA ARG A 173 -25.77 -15.01 -4.28
C ARG A 173 -24.87 -14.97 -5.52
N GLU A 174 -25.00 -13.94 -6.35
CA GLU A 174 -24.13 -13.78 -7.54
C GLU A 174 -22.67 -13.47 -7.17
N TYR A 175 -22.45 -12.84 -6.03
CA TYR A 175 -21.14 -12.42 -5.55
C TYR A 175 -20.64 -13.26 -4.38
N GLU A 176 -21.54 -13.94 -3.69
CA GLU A 176 -21.25 -14.76 -2.51
C GLU A 176 -20.16 -15.80 -2.77
N GLY A 177 -20.23 -16.51 -3.90
CA GLY A 177 -19.23 -17.51 -4.26
C GLY A 177 -17.82 -16.93 -4.43
N ALA A 178 -17.71 -15.78 -5.06
CA ALA A 178 -16.41 -15.11 -5.26
C ALA A 178 -15.85 -14.52 -3.95
N LEU A 179 -16.73 -14.03 -3.06
CA LEU A 179 -16.34 -13.47 -1.77
C LEU A 179 -15.96 -14.59 -0.80
N LEU A 180 -16.81 -15.59 -0.60
CA LEU A 180 -16.59 -16.64 0.39
C LEU A 180 -15.56 -17.70 -0.02
N ALA A 181 -15.11 -17.71 -1.30
CA ALA A 181 -13.94 -18.47 -1.71
C ALA A 181 -12.63 -17.94 -1.09
N ARG A 182 -12.66 -16.77 -0.47
CA ARG A 182 -11.52 -16.12 0.14
C ARG A 182 -11.60 -16.16 1.66
N PRO A 183 -10.51 -16.54 2.35
CA PRO A 183 -10.54 -16.77 3.81
C PRO A 183 -10.82 -15.50 4.62
N GLU A 184 -10.54 -14.32 4.06
CA GLU A 184 -10.79 -13.06 4.73
C GLU A 184 -12.27 -12.64 4.75
N PHE A 185 -13.12 -13.20 3.90
CA PHE A 185 -14.55 -12.85 3.89
C PHE A 185 -15.40 -13.86 4.64
N MET A 186 -16.25 -13.35 5.50
CA MET A 186 -17.18 -14.15 6.28
C MET A 186 -18.62 -13.65 6.16
N ARG A 187 -19.56 -14.55 5.96
CA ARG A 187 -20.98 -14.23 6.04
C ARG A 187 -21.40 -14.18 7.51
N VAL A 188 -21.60 -12.98 8.02
CA VAL A 188 -21.99 -12.74 9.43
C VAL A 188 -23.50 -12.64 9.62
N HIS A 189 -24.24 -12.37 8.54
CA HIS A 189 -25.70 -12.30 8.53
C HIS A 189 -26.25 -12.63 7.13
N ARG A 190 -27.54 -12.94 7.01
CA ARG A 190 -28.18 -13.16 5.70
C ARG A 190 -28.02 -11.97 4.73
N SER A 191 -27.84 -10.77 5.27
CA SER A 191 -27.70 -9.53 4.52
C SER A 191 -26.26 -8.98 4.50
N TYR A 192 -25.28 -9.63 5.17
CA TYR A 192 -23.93 -9.08 5.31
C TYR A 192 -22.84 -10.12 5.09
N ILE A 193 -21.87 -9.76 4.25
CA ILE A 193 -20.56 -10.44 4.11
C ILE A 193 -19.49 -9.42 4.47
N VAL A 194 -18.62 -9.72 5.43
CA VAL A 194 -17.63 -8.81 5.99
C VAL A 194 -16.23 -9.32 5.72
N ASN A 195 -15.32 -8.40 5.37
CA ASN A 195 -13.89 -8.67 5.32
C ASN A 195 -13.32 -8.61 6.73
N MET A 196 -12.93 -9.74 7.25
CA MET A 196 -12.43 -9.89 8.62
C MET A 196 -11.09 -9.19 8.86
N LEU A 197 -10.30 -8.95 7.81
CA LEU A 197 -9.06 -8.16 7.90
C LEU A 197 -9.33 -6.66 8.06
N GLN A 198 -10.56 -6.21 7.76
CA GLN A 198 -11.01 -4.82 7.90
C GLN A 198 -11.95 -4.62 9.11
N ALA A 199 -12.14 -5.66 9.93
CA ALA A 199 -12.95 -5.59 11.13
C ALA A 199 -12.09 -5.15 12.33
N GLU A 200 -12.45 -4.03 12.94
CA GLU A 200 -11.80 -3.52 14.16
C GLU A 200 -12.27 -4.27 15.40
N LYS A 201 -13.57 -4.57 15.46
CA LYS A 201 -14.19 -5.20 16.62
C LYS A 201 -15.31 -6.15 16.22
N LEU A 202 -15.29 -7.32 16.81
CA LEU A 202 -16.34 -8.35 16.67
C LEU A 202 -17.02 -8.58 18.02
N SER A 203 -18.35 -8.65 17.99
CA SER A 203 -19.16 -9.10 19.12
C SER A 203 -20.33 -9.93 18.59
N PRO A 204 -21.02 -10.74 19.42
CA PRO A 204 -22.16 -11.55 18.97
C PRO A 204 -23.29 -10.76 18.32
N ALA A 205 -23.38 -9.45 18.61
CA ALA A 205 -24.45 -8.58 18.11
C ALA A 205 -23.96 -7.50 17.14
N ARG A 206 -22.65 -7.31 16.94
CA ARG A 206 -22.12 -6.17 16.18
C ARG A 206 -20.74 -6.44 15.60
N VAL A 207 -20.54 -5.99 14.37
CA VAL A 207 -19.22 -5.89 13.71
C VAL A 207 -18.91 -4.40 13.49
N ILE A 208 -17.75 -3.94 13.93
CA ILE A 208 -17.25 -2.58 13.66
C ILE A 208 -16.08 -2.71 12.68
N THR A 209 -16.13 -1.98 11.59
CA THR A 209 -15.06 -1.92 10.58
C THR A 209 -14.21 -0.66 10.75
N PHE A 210 -12.98 -0.66 10.23
CA PHE A 210 -12.09 0.50 10.27
C PHE A 210 -12.66 1.74 9.58
N SER A 211 -13.64 1.58 8.69
CA SER A 211 -14.36 2.70 8.06
C SER A 211 -15.42 3.35 8.97
N GLY A 212 -15.54 2.91 10.24
CA GLY A 212 -16.48 3.46 11.21
C GLY A 212 -17.95 3.08 10.99
N HIS A 213 -18.23 2.12 10.10
CA HIS A 213 -19.57 1.59 9.89
C HIS A 213 -19.91 0.52 10.96
N ASN A 214 -21.08 0.67 11.57
CA ASN A 214 -21.62 -0.23 12.61
C ASN A 214 -22.61 -1.22 12.02
#